data_7ebc0c1ac8008cab8feef482433b3232
#
_entry.id   7ebc0c1ac8008cab8feef482433b3232
#
_cell.length_a   1.000
_cell.length_b   1.000
_cell.length_c   1.000
_cell.angle_alpha   90.00
_cell.angle_beta   90.00
_cell.angle_gamma   90.00
#
_symmetry.space_group_name_H-M   'P 1'
#
loop_
_entity.id
_entity.type
_entity.pdbx_description
1 polymer ?
#
loop_
_entity_poly.entity_id
_entity_poly.type
_entity_poly.pdbx_seq_one_letter_code
_entity_poly.pdbx_strand_id
1 'polypeptide(L)' 'MRYVKDPLYEQVARIGKAMASPKRLELIELLCQGKKTVETLAAQADISVQLASAHLKELRLARLVDTRKEGR' A
#
# COMPACT_ATOMS: atom_id res chain seq x y z
N MET A 1 15.34 35.16 7.08
CA MET A 1 15.00 33.73 7.25
C MET A 1 14.97 33.06 5.88
N ARG A 2 15.54 31.90 5.79
CA ARG A 2 15.57 31.14 4.54
C ARG A 2 14.86 29.80 4.73
N TYR A 3 14.14 29.39 3.70
CA TYR A 3 13.48 28.10 3.69
C TYR A 3 14.18 27.18 2.70
N VAL A 4 14.36 25.95 3.08
CA VAL A 4 14.93 24.94 2.21
C VAL A 4 14.01 23.74 2.18
N LYS A 5 14.05 22.98 1.09
CA LYS A 5 13.24 21.79 0.93
C LYS A 5 13.81 20.67 1.79
N ASP A 6 12.97 20.10 2.64
CA ASP A 6 13.37 18.97 3.47
C ASP A 6 13.60 17.74 2.61
N PRO A 7 14.72 17.02 2.81
CA PRO A 7 14.98 15.78 2.05
C PRO A 7 13.91 14.72 2.22
N LEU A 8 13.17 14.74 3.33
CA LEU A 8 12.11 13.78 3.56
C LEU A 8 10.81 14.13 2.82
N TYR A 9 10.76 15.28 2.19
CA TYR A 9 9.56 15.75 1.52
C TYR A 9 9.06 14.75 0.48
N GLU A 10 9.95 14.20 -0.33
CA GLU A 10 9.58 13.24 -1.36
C GLU A 10 9.03 11.95 -0.76
N GLN A 11 9.59 11.53 0.37
CA GLN A 11 9.11 10.33 1.07
C GLN A 11 7.69 10.56 1.61
N VAL A 12 7.46 11.69 2.23
CA VAL A 12 6.13 12.04 2.76
C VAL A 12 5.12 12.16 1.62
N ALA A 13 5.52 12.78 0.50
CA ALA A 13 4.65 12.91 -0.66
C ALA A 13 4.28 11.54 -1.24
N ARG A 14 5.22 10.61 -1.26
CA ARG A 14 4.97 9.25 -1.75
C ARG A 14 3.94 8.53 -0.88
N ILE A 15 4.09 8.65 0.43
CA ILE A 15 3.12 8.06 1.37
C ILE A 15 1.74 8.68 1.16
N GLY A 16 1.68 10.01 1.08
CA GLY A 16 0.42 10.72 0.85
C GLY A 16 -0.26 10.28 -0.44
N LYS A 17 0.52 10.16 -1.52
CA LYS A 17 0.00 9.72 -2.81
C LYS A 17 -0.52 8.29 -2.74
N ALA A 18 0.20 7.39 -2.08
CA ALA A 18 -0.23 6.00 -1.94
C ALA A 18 -1.53 5.90 -1.16
N MET A 19 -1.72 6.76 -0.16
CA MET A 19 -2.92 6.76 0.67
C MET A 19 -4.07 7.56 0.10
N ALA A 20 -3.88 8.24 -1.03
CA ALA A 20 -4.93 9.07 -1.65
C ALA A 20 -5.88 8.27 -2.55
N SER A 21 -5.90 6.96 -2.41
CA SER A 21 -6.76 6.07 -3.17
C SER A 21 -7.70 5.33 -2.21
N PRO A 22 -9.02 5.47 -2.39
CA PRO A 22 -9.97 4.74 -1.54
C PRO A 22 -9.74 3.24 -1.53
N LYS A 23 -9.41 2.67 -2.70
CA LYS A 23 -9.18 1.23 -2.80
C LYS A 23 -7.91 0.81 -2.06
N ARG A 24 -6.85 1.62 -2.11
CA ARG A 24 -5.63 1.33 -1.35
C ARG A 24 -5.85 1.43 0.15
N LEU A 25 -6.67 2.40 0.59
CA LEU A 25 -7.03 2.50 2.01
C LEU A 25 -7.80 1.26 2.45
N GLU A 26 -8.72 0.78 1.62
CA GLU A 26 -9.47 -0.44 1.89
C GLU A 26 -8.53 -1.65 2.04
N LEU A 27 -7.53 -1.77 1.15
CA LEU A 27 -6.57 -2.86 1.23
C LEU A 27 -5.75 -2.79 2.52
N ILE A 28 -5.33 -1.60 2.93
CA ILE A 28 -4.61 -1.42 4.20
C ILE A 28 -5.49 -1.85 5.36
N GLU A 29 -6.75 -1.45 5.35
CA GLU A 29 -7.71 -1.81 6.38
C GLU A 29 -7.88 -3.32 6.50
N LEU A 30 -8.00 -3.99 5.36
CA LEU A 30 -8.09 -5.45 5.33
C LEU A 30 -6.83 -6.10 5.90
N LEU A 31 -5.65 -5.56 5.59
CA LEU A 31 -4.39 -6.07 6.10
C LEU A 31 -4.21 -5.82 7.60
N CYS A 32 -4.90 -4.84 8.16
CA CYS A 32 -4.90 -4.64 9.60
C CYS A 32 -5.58 -5.78 10.35
N GLN A 33 -6.38 -6.58 9.66
CA GLN A 33 -7.02 -7.76 10.24
C GLN A 33 -6.10 -8.97 10.32
N GLY A 34 -4.97 -8.91 9.63
CA GLY A 34 -4.00 -9.99 9.60
C GLY A 34 -3.43 -10.20 8.21
N LYS A 35 -2.50 -11.12 8.09
CA LYS A 35 -1.86 -11.45 6.82
C LYS A 35 -2.88 -12.06 5.86
N LYS A 36 -2.83 -11.64 4.60
CA LYS A 36 -3.74 -12.12 3.56
C LYS A 36 -2.98 -12.28 2.25
N THR A 37 -3.45 -13.23 1.44
CA THR A 37 -2.93 -13.40 0.09
C THR A 37 -3.49 -12.34 -0.83
N VAL A 38 -2.86 -12.12 -1.99
CA VAL A 38 -3.37 -11.18 -2.98
C VAL A 38 -4.75 -11.62 -3.48
N GLU A 39 -4.97 -12.92 -3.63
CA GLU A 39 -6.26 -13.45 -4.06
C GLU A 39 -7.37 -13.11 -3.06
N THR A 40 -7.10 -13.29 -1.78
CA THR A 40 -8.07 -12.96 -0.73
C THR A 40 -8.35 -11.46 -0.73
N LEU A 41 -7.31 -10.64 -0.81
CA LEU A 41 -7.46 -9.19 -0.83
C LEU A 41 -8.28 -8.74 -2.04
N ALA A 42 -7.99 -9.28 -3.21
CA ALA A 42 -8.73 -8.95 -4.42
C ALA A 42 -10.22 -9.31 -4.27
N ALA A 43 -10.50 -10.49 -3.74
CA ALA A 43 -11.89 -10.92 -3.54
C ALA A 43 -12.61 -10.03 -2.54
N GLN A 44 -11.98 -9.72 -1.41
CA GLN A 44 -12.60 -8.91 -0.36
C GLN A 44 -12.77 -7.46 -0.77
N ALA A 45 -11.87 -6.94 -1.60
CA ALA A 45 -11.96 -5.57 -2.12
C ALA A 45 -12.78 -5.48 -3.41
N ASP A 46 -13.24 -6.61 -3.93
CA ASP A 46 -14.02 -6.69 -5.17
C ASP A 46 -13.30 -6.08 -6.35
N ILE A 47 -12.05 -6.46 -6.53
CA ILE A 47 -11.21 -6.05 -7.66
C ILE A 47 -10.48 -7.27 -8.23
N SER A 48 -9.92 -7.12 -9.42
CA SER A 48 -9.13 -8.19 -10.01
C SER A 48 -7.82 -8.39 -9.25
N VAL A 49 -7.25 -9.58 -9.37
CA VAL A 49 -5.94 -9.88 -8.78
C VAL A 49 -4.88 -8.95 -9.37
N GLN A 50 -4.96 -8.67 -10.67
CA GLN A 50 -4.03 -7.78 -11.34
C GLN A 50 -4.07 -6.37 -10.75
N LEU A 51 -5.28 -5.85 -10.52
CA LEU A 51 -5.45 -4.52 -9.93
C LEU A 51 -4.98 -4.50 -8.47
N ALA A 52 -5.33 -5.54 -7.72
CA ALA A 52 -4.87 -5.66 -6.34
C ALA A 52 -3.34 -5.69 -6.28
N SER A 53 -2.70 -6.45 -7.17
CA SER A 53 -1.24 -6.52 -7.23
C SER A 53 -0.62 -5.15 -7.54
N ALA A 54 -1.23 -4.40 -8.45
CA ALA A 54 -0.74 -3.06 -8.80
C ALA A 54 -0.84 -2.11 -7.62
N HIS A 55 -1.97 -2.13 -6.89
CA HIS A 55 -2.14 -1.31 -5.70
C HIS A 55 -1.16 -1.71 -4.58
N LEU A 56 -0.99 -3.01 -4.37
CA LEU A 56 -0.08 -3.51 -3.34
C LEU A 56 1.37 -3.15 -3.65
N LYS A 57 1.74 -3.15 -4.92
CA LYS A 57 3.07 -2.71 -5.33
C LYS A 57 3.31 -1.25 -4.94
N GLU A 58 2.33 -0.38 -5.20
CA GLU A 58 2.44 1.03 -4.82
C GLU A 58 2.54 1.19 -3.30
N LEU A 59 1.74 0.44 -2.55
CA LEU A 59 1.80 0.48 -1.09
C LEU A 59 3.14 -0.03 -0.56
N ARG A 60 3.71 -1.04 -1.21
CA ARG A 60 5.00 -1.57 -0.81
C ARG A 60 6.13 -0.61 -1.12
N LEU A 61 6.08 0.09 -2.27
CA LEU A 61 7.05 1.11 -2.60
C LEU A 61 7.02 2.28 -1.63
N ALA A 62 5.85 2.58 -1.07
CA ALA A 62 5.70 3.60 -0.05
C ALA A 62 6.02 3.07 1.35
N ARG A 63 6.39 1.80 1.48
CA ARG A 63 6.72 1.11 2.73
C ARG A 63 5.57 1.06 3.72
N LEU A 64 4.35 1.04 3.22
CA LEU A 64 3.16 0.90 4.05
C LEU A 64 2.75 -0.55 4.23
N VAL A 65 3.16 -1.42 3.31
CA VAL A 65 2.93 -2.86 3.40
C VAL A 65 4.21 -3.59 3.01
N ASP A 66 4.30 -4.84 3.41
CA ASP A 66 5.43 -5.68 3.06
C ASP A 66 4.93 -7.08 2.71
N THR A 67 5.80 -7.87 2.10
CA THR A 67 5.48 -9.25 1.76
C THR A 67 6.25 -10.19 2.66
N ARG A 68 5.65 -11.33 2.97
CA ARG A 68 6.31 -12.39 3.72
C ARG A 68 6.07 -13.71 3.03
N LYS A 69 7.13 -14.49 2.92
CA LYS A 69 7.02 -15.87 2.53
C LYS A 69 6.63 -16.67 3.74
N GLU A 70 5.57 -17.45 3.59
CA GLU A 70 5.09 -18.29 4.65
C GLU A 70 5.20 -19.75 4.24
N GLY A 71 5.39 -20.60 5.23
CA GLY A 71 5.50 -22.00 5.01
C GLY A 71 6.89 -22.36 4.52
N ARG A 72 6.99 -23.23 3.59
CA ARG A 72 8.23 -23.82 3.14
C ARG A 72 8.97 -23.05 2.14
#